data_bc555169685f15953524267777735987
#
_entry.id   bc555169685f15953524267777735987
#
_cell.length_a   1.000
_cell.length_b   1.000
_cell.length_c   1.000
_cell.angle_alpha   90.00
_cell.angle_beta   90.00
_cell.angle_gamma   90.00
#
_symmetry.space_group_name_H-M   'P 1'
#
loop_
_entity.id
_entity.type
_entity.pdbx_description
1 polymer ?
#
loop_
_entity_poly.entity_id
_entity_poly.type
_entity_poly.pdbx_seq_one_letter_code
_entity_poly.pdbx_strand_id
1 'polypeptide(L)'
;IIILFTVFSAMNVLAQDFAKDMATAKTAYDAGKLEETHFALQQAMQEIDLIVGKEVLKLLPPKMDSLPINTKDDNVSANAGFVGTTIHRSYGKFSKKADLSIISNSPMVSMLNTFLNSPMMGGMAGDANTKTVKVHGYKARLERKPGSTEDKNDYELQVPLGSSLITFAVDDCTDTEIMAMANTIPLPAIAKLIQ
;
A
#
# COMPACT_ATOMS: atom_id res chain seq x y z
N ILE A 1 21.11 33.97 -1.95
CA ILE A 1 21.97 32.94 -1.34
C ILE A 1 21.30 32.43 -0.10
N ILE A 2 21.25 31.09 0.12
CA ILE A 2 20.79 30.36 1.30
C ILE A 2 19.27 30.09 1.35
N ILE A 3 18.78 29.06 0.66
CA ILE A 3 17.74 28.14 1.15
C ILE A 3 17.99 26.77 0.50
N LEU A 4 18.83 25.98 1.12
CA LEU A 4 19.01 24.55 0.77
C LEU A 4 19.49 23.79 2.00
N PHE A 5 18.61 23.54 3.02
CA PHE A 5 19.03 22.69 4.17
C PHE A 5 17.90 22.25 5.09
N THR A 6 16.75 21.79 4.62
CA THR A 6 15.70 21.31 5.54
C THR A 6 15.04 19.98 5.21
N VAL A 7 15.49 19.22 4.20
CA VAL A 7 14.87 17.93 3.86
C VAL A 7 15.59 16.73 4.50
N PHE A 8 16.75 16.92 5.12
CA PHE A 8 17.57 15.82 5.65
C PHE A 8 17.23 15.39 7.10
N SER A 9 16.37 16.13 7.81
CA SER A 9 16.17 15.92 9.26
C SER A 9 15.20 14.79 9.62
N ALA A 10 14.19 14.50 8.83
CA ALA A 10 13.15 13.53 9.19
C ALA A 10 13.61 12.04 9.09
N MET A 11 14.51 11.72 8.18
CA MET A 11 15.06 10.36 8.10
C MET A 11 16.00 10.01 9.26
N ASN A 12 16.69 11.00 9.81
CA ASN A 12 17.61 10.77 10.93
C ASN A 12 16.87 10.44 12.23
N VAL A 13 15.67 10.99 12.46
CA VAL A 13 14.89 10.73 13.67
C VAL A 13 14.42 9.27 13.73
N LEU A 14 13.80 8.75 12.68
CA LEU A 14 13.32 7.36 12.66
C LEU A 14 14.45 6.32 12.74
N ALA A 15 15.57 6.56 12.07
CA ALA A 15 16.73 5.69 12.16
C ALA A 15 17.36 5.69 13.58
N GLN A 16 17.24 6.80 14.30
CA GLN A 16 17.72 6.94 15.67
C GLN A 16 16.80 6.21 16.66
N ASP A 17 15.47 6.22 16.43
CA ASP A 17 14.51 5.51 17.25
C ASP A 17 14.66 3.98 17.07
N PHE A 18 14.78 3.50 15.84
CA PHE A 18 15.07 2.09 15.55
C PHE A 18 16.34 1.59 16.28
N ALA A 19 17.45 2.33 16.18
CA ALA A 19 18.70 1.96 16.83
C ALA A 19 18.59 1.92 18.35
N LYS A 20 17.84 2.84 18.94
CA LYS A 20 17.55 2.90 20.38
C LYS A 20 16.71 1.69 20.82
N ASP A 21 15.67 1.35 20.09
CA ASP A 21 14.79 0.23 20.42
C ASP A 21 15.52 -1.12 20.31
N MET A 22 16.37 -1.28 19.31
CA MET A 22 17.24 -2.44 19.19
C MET A 22 18.23 -2.57 20.36
N ALA A 23 18.82 -1.45 20.82
CA ALA A 23 19.71 -1.43 21.98
C ALA A 23 18.95 -1.77 23.28
N THR A 24 17.73 -1.26 23.42
CA THR A 24 16.84 -1.57 24.54
C THR A 24 16.47 -3.05 24.55
N ALA A 25 16.09 -3.62 23.41
CA ALA A 25 15.78 -5.03 23.26
C ALA A 25 16.96 -5.92 23.69
N LYS A 26 18.16 -5.58 23.21
CA LYS A 26 19.38 -6.31 23.59
C LYS A 26 19.64 -6.25 25.10
N THR A 27 19.55 -5.08 25.70
CA THR A 27 19.80 -4.89 27.14
C THR A 27 18.78 -5.66 28.00
N ALA A 28 17.49 -5.62 27.62
CA ALA A 28 16.43 -6.34 28.30
C ALA A 28 16.62 -7.86 28.18
N TYR A 29 17.01 -8.34 26.98
CA TYR A 29 17.30 -9.75 26.75
C TYR A 29 18.46 -10.25 27.60
N ASP A 30 19.58 -9.53 27.65
CA ASP A 30 20.76 -9.85 28.45
C ASP A 30 20.44 -9.87 29.97
N ALA A 31 19.42 -9.11 30.39
CA ALA A 31 18.90 -9.08 31.75
C ALA A 31 17.84 -10.16 32.05
N GLY A 32 17.48 -11.00 31.07
CA GLY A 32 16.42 -12.03 31.19
C GLY A 32 14.99 -11.50 31.22
N LYS A 33 14.77 -10.22 30.83
CA LYS A 33 13.47 -9.54 30.84
C LYS A 33 12.76 -9.73 29.50
N LEU A 34 12.18 -10.90 29.27
CA LEU A 34 11.65 -11.29 27.97
C LEU A 34 10.46 -10.43 27.51
N GLU A 35 9.60 -9.96 28.41
CA GLU A 35 8.48 -9.10 28.09
C GLU A 35 8.96 -7.71 27.58
N GLU A 36 9.91 -7.09 28.29
CA GLU A 36 10.53 -5.83 27.86
C GLU A 36 11.27 -6.01 26.51
N THR A 37 11.95 -7.15 26.33
CA THR A 37 12.61 -7.51 25.06
C THR A 37 11.59 -7.57 23.91
N HIS A 38 10.49 -8.28 24.10
CA HIS A 38 9.44 -8.43 23.09
C HIS A 38 8.85 -7.07 22.71
N PHE A 39 8.54 -6.24 23.71
CA PHE A 39 8.00 -4.90 23.45
C PHE A 39 8.98 -4.02 22.65
N ALA A 40 10.25 -3.98 23.03
CA ALA A 40 11.25 -3.19 22.31
C ALA A 40 11.46 -3.67 20.86
N LEU A 41 11.43 -5.00 20.63
CA LEU A 41 11.47 -5.55 19.26
C LEU A 41 10.24 -5.16 18.43
N GLN A 42 9.05 -5.14 19.03
CA GLN A 42 7.84 -4.66 18.35
C GLN A 42 7.97 -3.19 17.94
N GLN A 43 8.51 -2.34 18.83
CA GLN A 43 8.76 -0.93 18.49
C GLN A 43 9.75 -0.81 17.33
N ALA A 44 10.87 -1.52 17.38
CA ALA A 44 11.84 -1.53 16.29
C ALA A 44 11.24 -2.00 14.95
N MET A 45 10.37 -3.01 14.97
CA MET A 45 9.66 -3.46 13.76
C MET A 45 8.73 -2.38 13.21
N GLN A 46 7.99 -1.67 14.07
CA GLN A 46 7.11 -0.57 13.65
C GLN A 46 7.91 0.57 12.99
N GLU A 47 9.08 0.92 13.54
CA GLU A 47 9.96 1.94 12.96
C GLU A 47 10.46 1.55 11.56
N ILE A 48 10.90 0.31 11.39
CA ILE A 48 11.32 -0.21 10.08
C ILE A 48 10.16 -0.19 9.08
N ASP A 49 8.96 -0.59 9.49
CA ASP A 49 7.76 -0.58 8.67
C ASP A 49 7.42 0.84 8.18
N LEU A 50 7.54 1.85 9.06
CA LEU A 50 7.34 3.26 8.69
C LEU A 50 8.40 3.75 7.68
N ILE A 51 9.65 3.34 7.85
CA ILE A 51 10.72 3.66 6.89
C ILE A 51 10.41 3.03 5.53
N VAL A 52 10.07 1.75 5.49
CA VAL A 52 9.70 1.04 4.25
C VAL A 52 8.51 1.73 3.58
N GLY A 53 7.47 2.08 4.34
CA GLY A 53 6.30 2.78 3.81
C GLY A 53 6.65 4.12 3.16
N LYS A 54 7.56 4.89 3.75
CA LYS A 54 8.04 6.15 3.16
C LYS A 54 8.85 5.93 1.88
N GLU A 55 9.66 4.87 1.82
CA GLU A 55 10.38 4.51 0.59
C GLU A 55 9.40 4.06 -0.52
N VAL A 56 8.34 3.31 -0.17
CA VAL A 56 7.28 2.97 -1.13
C VAL A 56 6.59 4.22 -1.67
N LEU A 57 6.24 5.20 -0.83
CA LEU A 57 5.66 6.46 -1.30
C LEU A 57 6.54 7.18 -2.33
N LYS A 58 7.86 7.12 -2.19
CA LYS A 58 8.79 7.73 -3.17
C LYS A 58 8.79 7.03 -4.53
N LEU A 59 8.47 5.74 -4.57
CA LEU A 59 8.37 4.98 -5.81
C LEU A 59 7.09 5.28 -6.58
N LEU A 60 6.03 5.73 -5.90
CA LEU A 60 4.73 5.96 -6.53
C LEU A 60 4.79 7.12 -7.52
N PRO A 61 4.07 7.03 -8.67
CA PRO A 61 4.08 8.06 -9.69
C PRO A 61 3.68 9.43 -9.13
N PRO A 62 4.27 10.54 -9.64
CA PRO A 62 3.89 11.89 -9.24
C PRO A 62 2.54 12.34 -9.82
N LYS A 63 1.97 11.54 -10.74
CA LYS A 63 0.64 11.71 -11.34
C LYS A 63 0.11 10.38 -11.82
N MET A 64 -1.20 10.21 -11.85
CA MET A 64 -1.92 9.10 -12.48
C MET A 64 -2.69 9.65 -13.68
N ASP A 65 -2.23 9.32 -14.90
CA ASP A 65 -2.71 9.97 -16.12
C ASP A 65 -2.64 11.50 -16.01
N SER A 66 -3.78 12.20 -16.07
CA SER A 66 -3.90 13.63 -15.87
C SER A 66 -4.07 14.07 -14.42
N LEU A 67 -4.25 13.13 -13.47
CA LEU A 67 -4.53 13.39 -12.06
C LEU A 67 -3.22 13.69 -11.29
N PRO A 68 -3.04 14.91 -10.77
CA PRO A 68 -1.86 15.24 -9.97
C PRO A 68 -1.93 14.60 -8.59
N ILE A 69 -0.79 14.36 -7.98
CA ILE A 69 -0.67 13.87 -6.60
C ILE A 69 -1.25 14.88 -5.60
N ASN A 70 -1.86 14.35 -4.54
CA ASN A 70 -2.25 15.10 -3.34
C ASN A 70 -1.29 14.78 -2.19
N THR A 71 -0.16 15.46 -2.13
CA THR A 71 0.87 15.18 -1.10
C THR A 71 0.39 15.40 0.34
N LYS A 72 -0.70 16.13 0.54
CA LYS A 72 -1.32 16.33 1.87
C LYS A 72 -2.06 15.09 2.36
N ASP A 73 -2.46 14.22 1.44
CA ASP A 73 -3.17 12.97 1.73
C ASP A 73 -2.20 11.78 1.86
N ASP A 74 -0.90 12.00 1.59
CA ASP A 74 0.10 10.96 1.81
C ASP A 74 0.14 10.58 3.28
N ASN A 75 -0.08 9.30 3.53
CA ASN A 75 -0.07 8.74 4.87
C ASN A 75 0.71 7.43 4.92
N VAL A 76 1.53 7.29 5.96
CA VAL A 76 2.15 6.02 6.34
C VAL A 76 1.91 5.83 7.81
N SER A 77 1.24 4.75 8.18
CA SER A 77 0.95 4.42 9.58
C SER A 77 1.27 2.96 9.87
N ALA A 78 1.95 2.71 11.00
CA ALA A 78 2.09 1.38 11.55
C ALA A 78 0.81 1.01 12.32
N ASN A 79 0.35 -0.23 12.16
CA ASN A 79 -0.86 -0.70 12.85
C ASN A 79 -0.49 -1.17 14.26
N ALA A 80 -0.95 -0.46 15.28
CA ALA A 80 -0.79 -0.89 16.67
C ALA A 80 -1.52 -2.22 16.91
N GLY A 81 -0.78 -3.25 17.34
CA GLY A 81 -1.34 -4.58 17.65
C GLY A 81 -1.32 -5.58 16.49
N PHE A 82 -1.03 -5.16 15.26
CA PHE A 82 -0.71 -6.04 14.13
C PHE A 82 0.61 -5.61 13.52
N VAL A 83 1.48 -6.57 13.24
CA VAL A 83 2.69 -6.30 12.46
C VAL A 83 2.26 -5.96 11.04
N GLY A 84 2.40 -4.69 10.64
CA GLY A 84 2.05 -4.24 9.32
C GLY A 84 1.86 -2.73 9.21
N THR A 85 1.92 -2.24 8.00
CA THR A 85 1.87 -0.82 7.66
C THR A 85 0.73 -0.56 6.69
N THR A 86 0.06 0.56 6.86
CA THR A 86 -0.85 1.12 5.86
C THR A 86 -0.16 2.30 5.18
N ILE A 87 -0.09 2.25 3.86
CA ILE A 87 0.44 3.32 3.01
C ILE A 87 -0.72 3.82 2.16
N HIS A 88 -0.94 5.12 2.12
CA HIS A 88 -2.01 5.73 1.33
C HIS A 88 -1.49 6.91 0.54
N ARG A 89 -1.96 7.04 -0.70
CA ARG A 89 -1.75 8.20 -1.59
C ARG A 89 -2.98 8.42 -2.45
N SER A 90 -3.40 9.66 -2.59
CA SER A 90 -4.48 10.04 -3.49
C SER A 90 -3.99 10.93 -4.63
N TYR A 91 -4.75 10.90 -5.73
CA TYR A 91 -4.52 11.70 -6.93
C TYR A 91 -5.82 12.35 -7.39
N GLY A 92 -5.71 13.51 -8.02
CA GLY A 92 -6.87 14.24 -8.55
C GLY A 92 -7.60 15.02 -7.48
N LYS A 93 -8.77 15.57 -7.85
CA LYS A 93 -9.62 16.38 -6.97
C LYS A 93 -11.07 16.29 -7.41
N PHE A 94 -11.99 16.49 -6.47
CA PHE A 94 -13.44 16.57 -6.70
C PHE A 94 -14.02 15.32 -7.38
N SER A 95 -14.52 15.46 -8.61
CA SER A 95 -15.29 14.45 -9.33
C SER A 95 -14.47 13.34 -9.99
N LYS A 96 -13.14 13.48 -10.07
CA LYS A 96 -12.26 12.42 -10.59
C LYS A 96 -11.08 12.25 -9.66
N LYS A 97 -11.11 11.18 -8.90
CA LYS A 97 -10.11 10.85 -7.87
C LYS A 97 -9.58 9.44 -8.10
N ALA A 98 -8.32 9.25 -7.79
CA ALA A 98 -7.72 7.93 -7.72
C ALA A 98 -7.04 7.76 -6.35
N ASP A 99 -7.34 6.67 -5.67
CA ASP A 99 -6.83 6.35 -4.34
C ASP A 99 -6.02 5.05 -4.41
N LEU A 100 -4.79 5.10 -3.93
CA LEU A 100 -3.91 3.95 -3.80
C LEU A 100 -3.65 3.67 -2.33
N SER A 101 -3.98 2.45 -1.89
CA SER A 101 -3.70 1.96 -0.55
C SER A 101 -2.89 0.66 -0.62
N ILE A 102 -1.92 0.52 0.25
CA ILE A 102 -1.13 -0.71 0.43
C ILE A 102 -1.20 -1.08 1.90
N ILE A 103 -1.70 -2.27 2.20
CA ILE A 103 -1.81 -2.80 3.56
C ILE A 103 -0.94 -4.04 3.66
N SER A 104 0.13 -3.97 4.46
CA SER A 104 0.99 -5.12 4.73
C SER A 104 0.31 -6.09 5.70
N ASN A 105 0.61 -7.39 5.56
CA ASN A 105 0.03 -8.46 6.39
C ASN A 105 -1.51 -8.45 6.43
N SER A 106 -2.13 -8.15 5.28
CA SER A 106 -3.58 -8.09 5.17
C SER A 106 -4.22 -9.48 5.22
N PRO A 107 -5.17 -9.74 6.12
CA PRO A 107 -5.90 -11.01 6.16
C PRO A 107 -6.73 -11.26 4.90
N MET A 108 -7.05 -10.22 4.13
CA MET A 108 -7.81 -10.34 2.88
C MET A 108 -7.02 -11.00 1.75
N VAL A 109 -5.68 -11.03 1.84
CA VAL A 109 -4.83 -11.63 0.80
C VAL A 109 -5.15 -13.12 0.59
N SER A 110 -5.37 -13.88 1.65
CA SER A 110 -5.70 -15.30 1.54
C SER A 110 -7.02 -15.54 0.81
N MET A 111 -8.04 -14.74 1.12
CA MET A 111 -9.35 -14.80 0.45
C MET A 111 -9.23 -14.42 -1.02
N LEU A 112 -8.51 -13.34 -1.31
CA LEU A 112 -8.30 -12.87 -2.69
C LEU A 112 -7.50 -13.89 -3.51
N ASN A 113 -6.47 -14.50 -2.96
CA ASN A 113 -5.71 -15.56 -3.64
C ASN A 113 -6.57 -16.78 -3.94
N THR A 114 -7.48 -17.15 -3.03
CA THR A 114 -8.45 -18.24 -3.27
C THR A 114 -9.36 -17.88 -4.44
N PHE A 115 -9.90 -16.68 -4.49
CA PHE A 115 -10.70 -16.17 -5.60
C PHE A 115 -9.93 -16.22 -6.93
N LEU A 116 -8.72 -15.66 -6.97
CA LEU A 116 -7.91 -15.54 -8.19
C LEU A 116 -7.38 -16.88 -8.73
N ASN A 117 -7.33 -17.92 -7.89
CA ASN A 117 -6.85 -19.24 -8.27
C ASN A 117 -8.00 -20.28 -8.46
N SER A 118 -9.25 -19.89 -8.18
CA SER A 118 -10.40 -20.75 -8.39
C SER A 118 -10.86 -20.71 -9.86
N PRO A 119 -10.82 -21.84 -10.61
CA PRO A 119 -11.30 -21.87 -11.98
C PRO A 119 -12.80 -21.58 -12.13
N MET A 120 -13.59 -21.86 -11.09
CA MET A 120 -15.05 -21.65 -11.08
C MET A 120 -15.47 -20.22 -10.80
N MET A 121 -14.68 -19.45 -10.04
CA MET A 121 -15.07 -18.11 -9.64
C MET A 121 -14.62 -17.02 -10.64
N GLY A 122 -13.64 -17.32 -11.51
CA GLY A 122 -13.18 -16.41 -12.56
C GLY A 122 -14.00 -16.39 -13.84
N GLY A 123 -14.96 -17.32 -14.02
CA GLY A 123 -15.66 -17.48 -15.30
C GLY A 123 -17.15 -17.78 -15.24
N MET A 124 -17.74 -18.28 -14.16
CA MET A 124 -19.14 -18.70 -14.12
C MET A 124 -19.96 -18.33 -12.88
N ALA A 125 -19.35 -17.88 -11.81
CA ALA A 125 -20.04 -17.47 -10.58
C ALA A 125 -19.68 -16.03 -10.17
N GLY A 126 -18.93 -15.31 -11.00
CA GLY A 126 -18.59 -13.92 -10.78
C GLY A 126 -19.81 -13.05 -11.04
N ASP A 127 -20.11 -12.16 -10.09
CA ASP A 127 -20.88 -10.97 -10.36
C ASP A 127 -20.39 -10.36 -11.67
N ALA A 128 -21.31 -9.98 -12.57
CA ALA A 128 -21.00 -9.37 -13.88
C ALA A 128 -20.10 -8.12 -13.76
N ASN A 129 -19.93 -7.62 -12.55
CA ASN A 129 -19.11 -6.46 -12.20
C ASN A 129 -17.67 -6.81 -11.79
N THR A 130 -17.32 -8.11 -11.68
CA THR A 130 -15.99 -8.52 -11.20
C THR A 130 -15.28 -9.38 -12.24
N LYS A 131 -14.00 -9.08 -12.53
CA LYS A 131 -13.16 -9.88 -13.41
C LYS A 131 -11.72 -10.00 -12.91
N THR A 132 -11.06 -11.09 -13.31
CA THR A 132 -9.62 -11.27 -13.09
C THR A 132 -8.84 -10.63 -14.23
N VAL A 133 -7.88 -9.79 -13.87
CA VAL A 133 -6.96 -9.11 -14.79
C VAL A 133 -5.50 -9.36 -14.40
N LYS A 134 -4.55 -8.83 -15.17
CA LYS A 134 -3.12 -8.85 -14.83
C LYS A 134 -2.53 -7.45 -14.91
N VAL A 135 -1.71 -7.10 -13.90
CA VAL A 135 -0.90 -5.87 -13.86
C VAL A 135 0.54 -6.29 -13.60
N HIS A 136 1.47 -5.95 -14.49
CA HIS A 136 2.88 -6.38 -14.41
C HIS A 136 3.06 -7.90 -14.18
N GLY A 137 2.14 -8.71 -14.70
CA GLY A 137 2.16 -10.17 -14.51
C GLY A 137 1.47 -10.68 -13.24
N TYR A 138 1.20 -9.83 -12.26
CA TYR A 138 0.44 -10.20 -11.07
C TYR A 138 -1.05 -10.33 -11.39
N LYS A 139 -1.68 -11.40 -10.90
CA LYS A 139 -3.14 -11.54 -10.97
C LYS A 139 -3.80 -10.52 -10.04
N ALA A 140 -4.88 -9.93 -10.51
CA ALA A 140 -5.63 -8.92 -9.76
C ALA A 140 -7.13 -9.11 -9.97
N ARG A 141 -7.93 -8.73 -8.99
CA ARG A 141 -9.38 -8.61 -9.07
C ARG A 141 -9.72 -7.18 -9.47
N LEU A 142 -10.44 -7.01 -10.57
CA LEU A 142 -11.02 -5.73 -10.97
C LEU A 142 -12.51 -5.79 -10.75
N GLU A 143 -13.03 -4.87 -9.95
CA GLU A 143 -14.43 -4.71 -9.64
C GLU A 143 -14.95 -3.39 -10.19
N ARG A 144 -16.10 -3.44 -10.86
CA ARG A 144 -16.86 -2.28 -11.32
C ARG A 144 -17.94 -1.96 -10.30
N LYS A 145 -18.04 -0.70 -9.91
CA LYS A 145 -19.10 -0.17 -9.04
C LYS A 145 -19.88 0.92 -9.79
N PRO A 146 -21.17 1.16 -9.47
CA PRO A 146 -21.88 2.32 -10.03
C PRO A 146 -21.10 3.61 -9.73
N GLY A 147 -20.91 4.44 -10.74
CA GLY A 147 -20.27 5.74 -10.60
C GLY A 147 -21.25 6.83 -10.14
N SER A 148 -20.76 8.07 -10.08
CA SER A 148 -21.54 9.24 -9.68
C SER A 148 -22.58 9.64 -10.72
N THR A 149 -22.47 9.18 -11.98
CA THR A 149 -23.39 9.41 -13.09
C THR A 149 -23.75 8.11 -13.79
N GLU A 150 -24.89 8.08 -14.51
CA GLU A 150 -25.38 6.88 -15.21
C GLU A 150 -24.41 6.35 -16.27
N ASP A 151 -23.60 7.23 -16.87
CA ASP A 151 -22.67 6.90 -17.96
C ASP A 151 -21.25 6.53 -17.47
N LYS A 152 -20.99 6.61 -16.17
CA LYS A 152 -19.66 6.39 -15.60
C LYS A 152 -19.70 5.36 -14.48
N ASN A 153 -18.58 4.70 -14.30
CA ASN A 153 -18.41 3.70 -13.24
C ASN A 153 -17.18 4.04 -12.40
N ASP A 154 -17.24 3.62 -11.16
CA ASP A 154 -16.08 3.53 -10.30
C ASP A 154 -15.46 2.15 -10.44
N TYR A 155 -14.17 2.09 -10.41
CA TYR A 155 -13.45 0.81 -10.45
C TYR A 155 -12.52 0.65 -9.28
N GLU A 156 -12.42 -0.57 -8.79
CA GLU A 156 -11.47 -0.95 -7.76
C GLU A 156 -10.65 -2.15 -8.23
N LEU A 157 -9.33 -1.98 -8.21
CA LEU A 157 -8.37 -3.03 -8.53
C LEU A 157 -7.69 -3.49 -7.23
N GLN A 158 -7.71 -4.80 -6.99
CA GLN A 158 -7.07 -5.42 -5.83
C GLN A 158 -5.97 -6.38 -6.30
N VAL A 159 -4.73 -6.12 -5.87
CA VAL A 159 -3.55 -6.92 -6.23
C VAL A 159 -2.96 -7.50 -4.96
N PRO A 160 -3.01 -8.84 -4.78
CA PRO A 160 -2.25 -9.48 -3.71
C PRO A 160 -0.76 -9.49 -4.08
N LEU A 161 0.08 -9.04 -3.17
CA LEU A 161 1.52 -8.93 -3.36
C LEU A 161 2.23 -9.50 -2.12
N GLY A 162 2.61 -10.78 -2.16
CA GLY A 162 3.08 -11.49 -0.98
C GLY A 162 2.01 -11.56 0.11
N SER A 163 2.29 -11.03 1.29
CA SER A 163 1.33 -10.87 2.40
C SER A 163 0.59 -9.53 2.35
N SER A 164 0.92 -8.65 1.40
CA SER A 164 0.35 -7.31 1.30
C SER A 164 -0.78 -7.25 0.29
N LEU A 165 -1.75 -6.38 0.53
CA LEU A 165 -2.83 -6.06 -0.38
C LEU A 165 -2.64 -4.64 -0.93
N ILE A 166 -2.58 -4.52 -2.25
CA ILE A 166 -2.67 -3.23 -2.94
C ILE A 166 -4.10 -3.05 -3.43
N THR A 167 -4.72 -1.97 -3.03
CA THR A 167 -6.04 -1.54 -3.52
C THR A 167 -5.88 -0.22 -4.26
N PHE A 168 -6.32 -0.18 -5.51
CA PHE A 168 -6.30 1.01 -6.35
C PHE A 168 -7.72 1.28 -6.85
N ALA A 169 -8.32 2.36 -6.37
CA ALA A 169 -9.67 2.78 -6.74
C ALA A 169 -9.62 4.04 -7.59
N VAL A 170 -10.47 4.12 -8.60
CA VAL A 170 -10.59 5.29 -9.49
C VAL A 170 -12.06 5.60 -9.71
N ASP A 171 -12.46 6.84 -9.43
CA ASP A 171 -13.81 7.32 -9.64
C ASP A 171 -14.03 7.72 -11.10
N ASP A 172 -15.27 7.57 -11.58
CA ASP A 172 -15.75 8.05 -12.89
C ASP A 172 -14.80 7.72 -14.07
N CYS A 173 -14.40 6.46 -14.21
CA CYS A 173 -13.48 6.02 -15.25
C CYS A 173 -14.04 4.81 -16.04
N THR A 174 -13.29 4.42 -17.07
CA THR A 174 -13.48 3.18 -17.81
C THR A 174 -12.49 2.12 -17.30
N ASP A 175 -12.76 0.84 -17.62
CA ASP A 175 -11.83 -0.25 -17.30
C ASP A 175 -10.47 -0.09 -18.00
N THR A 176 -10.45 0.49 -19.19
CA THR A 176 -9.21 0.80 -19.92
C THR A 176 -8.39 1.88 -19.21
N GLU A 177 -9.05 2.92 -18.71
CA GLU A 177 -8.38 4.02 -17.98
C GLU A 177 -7.76 3.52 -16.68
N ILE A 178 -8.51 2.77 -15.83
CA ILE A 178 -7.93 2.24 -14.58
C ILE A 178 -6.79 1.28 -14.86
N MET A 179 -6.88 0.43 -15.87
CA MET A 179 -5.80 -0.49 -16.24
C MET A 179 -4.56 0.24 -16.76
N ALA A 180 -4.74 1.31 -17.54
CA ALA A 180 -3.61 2.16 -17.97
C ALA A 180 -2.91 2.81 -16.79
N MET A 181 -3.66 3.39 -15.83
CA MET A 181 -3.12 3.97 -14.61
C MET A 181 -2.44 2.92 -13.73
N ALA A 182 -3.07 1.76 -13.52
CA ALA A 182 -2.51 0.67 -12.70
C ALA A 182 -1.17 0.16 -13.23
N ASN A 183 -0.99 0.13 -14.55
CA ASN A 183 0.29 -0.25 -15.17
C ASN A 183 1.40 0.82 -14.98
N THR A 184 1.10 1.99 -14.44
CA THR A 184 2.14 2.95 -14.04
C THR A 184 2.64 2.72 -12.61
N ILE A 185 1.93 1.92 -11.81
CA ILE A 185 2.34 1.59 -10.44
C ILE A 185 3.50 0.58 -10.51
N PRO A 186 4.67 0.86 -9.92
CA PRO A 186 5.86 0.01 -10.06
C PRO A 186 5.79 -1.21 -9.13
N LEU A 187 4.80 -2.10 -9.32
CA LEU A 187 4.57 -3.28 -8.48
C LEU A 187 5.82 -4.13 -8.22
N PRO A 188 6.70 -4.41 -9.22
CA PRO A 188 7.91 -5.19 -8.96
C PRO A 188 8.92 -4.51 -8.04
N ALA A 189 8.98 -3.17 -8.06
CA ALA A 189 9.86 -2.41 -7.18
C ALA A 189 9.28 -2.34 -5.76
N ILE A 190 7.96 -2.15 -5.65
CA ILE A 190 7.25 -2.18 -4.36
C ILE A 190 7.41 -3.56 -3.71
N ALA A 191 7.22 -4.65 -4.47
CA ALA A 191 7.37 -6.01 -3.96
C ALA A 191 8.72 -6.26 -3.28
N LYS A 192 9.80 -5.70 -3.81
CA LYS A 192 11.16 -5.84 -3.23
C LYS A 192 11.33 -5.14 -1.88
N LEU A 193 10.48 -4.17 -1.56
CA LEU A 193 10.55 -3.44 -0.29
C LEU A 193 9.66 -4.04 0.80
N ILE A 194 8.52 -4.67 0.41
CA ILE A 194 7.47 -5.11 1.35
C ILE A 194 7.36 -6.63 1.51
N GLN A 195 8.25 -7.40 0.87
CA GLN A 195 8.33 -8.88 0.95
C GLN A 195 9.50 -9.34 1.80
#